data_d18bab3bf39f82c7db0a3f66bd24224a
#
_entry.id   d18bab3bf39f82c7db0a3f66bd24224a
#
_cell.length_a   1.000
_cell.length_b   1.000
_cell.length_c   1.000
_cell.angle_alpha   90.00
_cell.angle_beta   90.00
_cell.angle_gamma   90.00
#
_symmetry.space_group_name_H-M   'P 1'
#
loop_
_entity.id
_entity.type
_entity.pdbx_description
1 polymer ?
#
loop_
_entity_poly.entity_id
_entity_poly.type
_entity_poly.pdbx_seq_one_letter_code
_entity_poly.pdbx_strand_id
1 'polypeptide(L)' 'MYSLVIVDDEIEQLEGLRDYYPWGKVGFEVTGSFSSIKMALDYLKKNHVDVV' A
#
# COMPACT_ATOMS: atom_id res chain seq x y z
N MET A 1 -13.25 4.98 -4.83
CA MET A 1 -11.85 5.17 -4.40
C MET A 1 -10.91 4.29 -5.20
N TYR A 2 -9.72 4.75 -5.42
CA TYR A 2 -8.70 3.93 -6.07
C TYR A 2 -7.97 3.11 -5.01
N SER A 3 -7.71 1.85 -5.30
CA SER A 3 -6.93 1.00 -4.42
C SER A 3 -5.44 1.32 -4.53
N LEU A 4 -4.76 1.36 -3.38
CA LEU A 4 -3.36 1.73 -3.29
C LEU A 4 -2.60 0.69 -2.47
N VAL A 5 -1.45 0.26 -2.99
CA VAL A 5 -0.52 -0.60 -2.25
C VAL A 5 0.76 0.19 -1.98
N ILE A 6 1.23 0.13 -0.74
CA ILE A 6 2.47 0.78 -0.31
C ILE A 6 3.51 -0.29 -0.05
N VAL A 7 4.71 -0.10 -0.61
CA VAL A 7 5.84 -1.00 -0.39
C VAL A 7 7.04 -0.20 0.10
N ASP A 8 7.56 -0.58 1.27
CA ASP A 8 8.74 0.06 1.84
C ASP A 8 9.42 -0.94 2.78
N ASP A 9 10.73 -1.14 2.61
CA ASP A 9 11.48 -2.06 3.45
C ASP A 9 11.75 -1.51 4.86
N GLU A 10 11.54 -0.22 5.08
CA GLU A 10 11.62 0.38 6.41
C GLU A 10 10.25 0.38 7.07
N ILE A 11 10.08 -0.45 8.10
CA ILE A 11 8.78 -0.68 8.72
C ILE A 11 8.18 0.58 9.32
N GLU A 12 8.99 1.42 9.96
CA GLU A 12 8.51 2.67 10.55
C GLU A 12 7.97 3.63 9.50
N GLN A 13 8.65 3.76 8.36
CA GLN A 13 8.18 4.60 7.26
C GLN A 13 6.91 4.02 6.64
N LEU A 14 6.86 2.71 6.48
CA LEU A 14 5.69 2.03 5.94
C LEU A 14 4.45 2.30 6.79
N GLU A 15 4.57 2.14 8.10
CA GLU A 15 3.47 2.38 9.03
C GLU A 15 3.06 3.85 9.03
N GLY A 16 4.01 4.77 8.96
CA GLY A 16 3.72 6.19 8.89
C GLY A 16 2.97 6.57 7.64
N LEU A 17 3.39 6.08 6.49
CA LEU A 17 2.69 6.33 5.23
C LEU A 17 1.28 5.72 5.23
N ARG A 18 1.15 4.52 5.78
CA ARG A 18 -0.15 3.85 5.83
C ARG A 18 -1.13 4.55 6.78
N ASP A 19 -0.66 4.92 7.98
CA ASP A 19 -1.54 5.27 9.08
C ASP A 19 -1.74 6.78 9.26
N TYR A 20 -0.75 7.59 8.90
CA TYR A 20 -0.79 9.03 9.17
C TYR A 20 -1.11 9.89 7.96
N TYR A 21 -0.89 9.41 6.76
CA TYR A 21 -1.24 10.16 5.57
C TYR A 21 -2.73 10.01 5.27
N PRO A 22 -3.45 11.10 5.01
CA PRO A 22 -4.91 11.03 4.83
C PRO A 22 -5.30 10.59 3.42
N TRP A 23 -5.01 9.34 3.05
CA TRP A 23 -5.27 8.81 1.72
C TRP A 23 -6.73 8.91 1.30
N GLY A 24 -7.65 8.70 2.24
CA GLY A 24 -9.08 8.77 1.95
C GLY A 24 -9.53 10.14 1.48
N LYS A 25 -8.88 11.21 1.95
CA LYS A 25 -9.21 12.57 1.56
C LYS A 25 -8.81 12.88 0.13
N VAL A 26 -7.85 12.16 -0.43
CA VAL A 26 -7.39 12.35 -1.80
C VAL A 26 -7.89 11.25 -2.74
N GLY A 27 -8.83 10.42 -2.28
CA GLY A 27 -9.51 9.44 -3.13
C GLY A 27 -8.85 8.08 -3.18
N PHE A 28 -7.98 7.74 -2.23
CA PHE A 28 -7.28 6.46 -2.20
C PHE A 28 -7.67 5.63 -0.99
N GLU A 29 -7.67 4.32 -1.17
CA GLU A 29 -7.85 3.35 -0.11
C GLU A 29 -6.62 2.44 -0.09
N VAL A 30 -5.91 2.39 1.04
CA VAL A 30 -4.76 1.50 1.19
C VAL A 30 -5.28 0.08 1.41
N THR A 31 -5.13 -0.77 0.41
CA THR A 31 -5.61 -2.15 0.46
C THR A 31 -4.52 -3.14 0.86
N GLY A 32 -3.27 -2.72 0.86
CA GLY A 32 -2.17 -3.54 1.32
C GLY A 32 -0.93 -2.70 1.57
N SER A 33 -0.13 -3.13 2.55
CA SER A 33 1.16 -2.52 2.84
C SER A 33 2.17 -3.63 3.12
N PHE A 34 3.33 -3.55 2.48
CA PHE A 34 4.30 -4.63 2.50
C PHE A 34 5.71 -4.09 2.72
N SER A 35 6.47 -4.77 3.56
CA SER A 35 7.89 -4.48 3.76
C SER A 35 8.79 -5.35 2.86
N SER A 36 8.20 -6.22 2.05
CA SER A 36 8.92 -7.13 1.16
C SER A 36 8.34 -7.02 -0.24
N ILE A 37 9.23 -6.82 -1.22
CA ILE A 37 8.85 -6.79 -2.64
C ILE A 37 8.20 -8.11 -3.06
N LYS A 38 8.73 -9.23 -2.59
CA LYS A 38 8.18 -10.53 -2.92
C LYS A 38 6.73 -10.68 -2.49
N MET A 39 6.42 -10.27 -1.27
CA MET A 39 5.05 -10.33 -0.76
C MET A 39 4.12 -9.40 -1.50
N ALA A 40 4.61 -8.21 -1.85
CA ALA A 40 3.83 -7.27 -2.65
C ALA A 40 3.51 -7.85 -4.03
N LEU A 41 4.49 -8.46 -4.69
CA LEU A 41 4.28 -9.07 -6.00
C LEU A 41 3.28 -10.24 -5.93
N ASP A 42 3.36 -11.06 -4.88
CA ASP A 42 2.40 -12.15 -4.69
C ASP A 42 0.97 -11.61 -4.53
N TYR A 43 0.83 -10.53 -3.76
CA TYR A 43 -0.46 -9.89 -3.60
C TYR A 43 -1.00 -9.33 -4.92
N LEU A 44 -0.14 -8.66 -5.70
CA LEU A 44 -0.54 -8.06 -6.97
C LEU A 44 -0.94 -9.09 -8.03
N LYS A 45 -0.42 -10.30 -7.94
CA LYS A 45 -0.83 -11.39 -8.84
C LYS A 45 -2.24 -11.87 -8.58
N LYS A 46 -2.74 -11.70 -7.36
CA LYS A 46 -4.03 -12.22 -6.92
C LYS A 46 -5.11 -11.15 -6.78
N ASN A 47 -4.72 -9.89 -6.79
CA ASN A 47 -5.62 -8.78 -6.50
C ASN A 47 -5.41 -7.64 -7.49
N HIS A 48 -6.51 -7.06 -7.94
CA HIS A 48 -6.44 -5.85 -8.74
C HIS A 48 -6.11 -4.65 -7.85
N VAL A 49 -5.11 -3.87 -8.25
CA VAL A 49 -4.69 -2.66 -7.54
C VAL A 49 -4.50 -1.55 -8.55
N ASP A 50 -5.06 -0.38 -8.26
CA ASP A 50 -4.99 0.75 -9.17
C ASP A 50 -3.63 1.45 -9.15
N VAL A 51 -3.03 1.59 -7.95
CA VAL A 51 -1.76 2.30 -7.76
C VAL A 51 -0.87 1.54 -6.77
N VAL A 52 0.41 1.51 -7.07
CA VAL A 52 1.43 0.91 -6.20
C VAL A 52 2.43 1.95 -5.75
#